data_c28c9371a81ca2c09463199ddc6094a1
#
_entry.id   c28c9371a81ca2c09463199ddc6094a1
#
_cell.length_a   1.000
_cell.length_b   1.000
_cell.length_c   1.000
_cell.angle_alpha   90.00
_cell.angle_beta   90.00
_cell.angle_gamma   90.00
#
_symmetry.space_group_name_H-M   'P 1'
#
loop_
_entity.id
_entity.type
_entity.pdbx_description
1 polymer ?
#
loop_
_entity_poly.entity_id
_entity_poly.type
_entity_poly.pdbx_seq_one_letter_code
_entity_poly.pdbx_strand_id
1 'polypeptide(L)'
;GHQPFGIASPARWLEESGAIVNCMDLAVECIDQDAVKSAGLIAIYLPMHTATRLAIAVLPKIQKLNSSAHLAFYGLYATVNKDHLRNLGGKTIISGEFEDSLVQLYLRLVNQTFVQNSDLVSLKRQIFRVPKRSDLPNLNHYAKLKTGKAQSIVVGYTEGTRGCKHICRHCPIVPIYHGRFFVVQPEVVMADIRQQVEAGAEHITFGDPDFFNGPGHAIRLIESFHVEFPNLTYDATIKVEHLLAHRDKLRRLAETG
;
A
#
# COMPACT_ATOMS: atom_id res chain seq x y z
N GLY A 1 -12.87 3.39 0.90
CA GLY A 1 -11.46 3.07 1.19
C GLY A 1 -10.61 4.33 1.18
N HIS A 2 -9.36 4.20 1.58
CA HIS A 2 -8.36 5.27 1.49
C HIS A 2 -7.72 5.28 0.09
N GLN A 3 -7.05 6.37 -0.26
CA GLN A 3 -6.20 6.41 -1.44
C GLN A 3 -5.11 5.33 -1.33
N PRO A 4 -4.96 4.43 -2.33
CA PRO A 4 -4.21 3.19 -2.18
C PRO A 4 -2.69 3.42 -2.14
N PHE A 5 -2.10 3.34 -0.94
CA PHE A 5 -0.66 3.41 -0.72
C PHE A 5 0.11 2.39 -1.59
N GLY A 6 -0.41 1.15 -1.70
CA GLY A 6 0.23 0.10 -2.47
C GLY A 6 0.18 0.28 -3.99
N ILE A 7 -0.49 1.34 -4.52
CA ILE A 7 -0.34 1.79 -5.91
C ILE A 7 0.68 2.94 -5.95
N ALA A 8 0.56 3.92 -5.05
CA ALA A 8 1.40 5.10 -5.01
C ALA A 8 2.88 4.79 -4.72
N SER A 9 3.15 3.83 -3.83
CA SER A 9 4.52 3.45 -3.46
C SER A 9 5.29 2.83 -4.63
N PRO A 10 4.85 1.74 -5.28
CA PRO A 10 5.59 1.15 -6.39
C PRO A 10 5.64 2.05 -7.63
N ALA A 11 4.69 2.97 -7.82
CA ALA A 11 4.72 3.93 -8.92
C ALA A 11 6.01 4.77 -8.90
N ARG A 12 6.39 5.29 -7.73
CA ARG A 12 7.66 6.03 -7.57
C ARG A 12 8.87 5.18 -7.95
N TRP A 13 8.95 3.94 -7.49
CA TRP A 13 10.06 3.05 -7.75
C TRP A 13 10.20 2.71 -9.24
N LEU A 14 9.08 2.46 -9.90
CA LEU A 14 9.05 2.14 -11.33
C LEU A 14 9.48 3.34 -12.18
N GLU A 15 9.01 4.56 -11.86
CA GLU A 15 9.44 5.78 -12.55
C GLU A 15 10.93 6.07 -12.39
N GLU A 16 11.46 5.96 -11.17
CA GLU A 16 12.91 6.11 -10.91
C GLU A 16 13.73 5.08 -11.67
N SER A 17 13.11 3.97 -12.07
CA SER A 17 13.72 2.92 -12.91
C SER A 17 13.51 3.13 -14.42
N GLY A 18 12.91 4.25 -14.83
CA GLY A 18 12.71 4.64 -16.21
C GLY A 18 11.39 4.14 -16.85
N ALA A 19 10.45 3.62 -16.05
CA ALA A 19 9.14 3.22 -16.56
C ALA A 19 8.22 4.44 -16.75
N ILE A 20 7.38 4.40 -17.79
CA ILE A 20 6.20 5.28 -17.89
C ILE A 20 5.07 4.60 -17.11
N VAL A 21 4.62 5.23 -16.03
CA VAL A 21 3.64 4.65 -15.10
C VAL A 21 2.31 5.39 -15.20
N ASN A 22 1.21 4.64 -15.34
CA ASN A 22 -0.15 5.14 -15.21
C ASN A 22 -0.79 4.43 -14.01
N CYS A 23 -1.21 5.19 -13.02
CA CYS A 23 -1.92 4.68 -11.84
C CYS A 23 -3.44 4.80 -12.05
N MET A 24 -4.18 3.76 -11.63
CA MET A 24 -5.65 3.79 -11.64
C MET A 24 -6.19 3.13 -10.38
N ASP A 25 -7.12 3.80 -9.71
CA ASP A 25 -7.93 3.19 -8.66
C ASP A 25 -9.37 2.96 -9.13
N LEU A 26 -9.63 1.77 -9.65
CA LEU A 26 -10.92 1.39 -10.20
C LEU A 26 -12.05 1.26 -9.15
N ALA A 27 -11.77 1.50 -7.87
CA ALA A 27 -12.81 1.65 -6.85
C ALA A 27 -13.48 3.03 -6.88
N VAL A 28 -12.84 4.04 -7.47
CA VAL A 28 -13.31 5.43 -7.47
C VAL A 28 -13.27 6.09 -8.86
N GLU A 29 -12.66 5.46 -9.85
CA GLU A 29 -12.55 5.98 -11.21
C GLU A 29 -12.80 4.92 -12.29
N CYS A 30 -12.99 5.35 -13.52
CA CYS A 30 -13.17 4.47 -14.66
C CYS A 30 -11.82 4.04 -15.24
N ILE A 31 -11.80 2.83 -15.83
CA ILE A 31 -10.62 2.31 -16.53
C ILE A 31 -10.26 3.19 -17.72
N ASP A 32 -9.03 3.67 -17.78
CA ASP A 32 -8.43 4.30 -18.94
C ASP A 32 -8.07 3.22 -19.97
N GLN A 33 -8.86 3.14 -21.03
CA GLN A 33 -8.71 2.09 -22.04
C GLN A 33 -7.45 2.27 -22.86
N ASP A 34 -7.00 3.50 -23.10
CA ASP A 34 -5.83 3.74 -23.95
C ASP A 34 -4.53 3.46 -23.18
N ALA A 35 -4.48 3.79 -21.89
CA ALA A 35 -3.42 3.36 -21.02
C ALA A 35 -3.33 1.81 -20.94
N VAL A 36 -4.47 1.11 -20.82
CA VAL A 36 -4.48 -0.36 -20.81
C VAL A 36 -4.01 -0.94 -22.15
N LYS A 37 -4.47 -0.40 -23.29
CA LYS A 37 -4.08 -0.89 -24.64
C LYS A 37 -2.58 -0.75 -24.92
N SER A 38 -1.96 0.31 -24.42
CA SER A 38 -0.54 0.61 -24.63
C SER A 38 0.41 -0.06 -23.61
N ALA A 39 -0.13 -0.60 -22.51
CA ALA A 39 0.68 -1.14 -21.43
C ALA A 39 1.42 -2.43 -21.81
N GLY A 40 2.73 -2.48 -21.58
CA GLY A 40 3.51 -3.74 -21.65
C GLY A 40 3.38 -4.57 -20.36
N LEU A 41 3.20 -3.92 -19.22
CA LEU A 41 2.99 -4.53 -17.90
C LEU A 41 1.72 -3.96 -17.28
N ILE A 42 0.82 -4.83 -16.82
CA ILE A 42 -0.35 -4.47 -16.02
C ILE A 42 -0.18 -5.13 -14.66
N ALA A 43 0.05 -4.32 -13.63
CA ALA A 43 0.24 -4.79 -12.26
C ALA A 43 -0.99 -4.43 -11.41
N ILE A 44 -1.63 -5.44 -10.82
CA ILE A 44 -2.89 -5.30 -10.07
C ILE A 44 -2.62 -5.51 -8.58
N TYR A 45 -2.92 -4.49 -7.77
CA TYR A 45 -2.75 -4.51 -6.32
C TYR A 45 -3.90 -5.20 -5.60
N LEU A 46 -3.60 -6.20 -4.81
CA LEU A 46 -4.56 -7.01 -4.06
C LEU A 46 -4.27 -6.99 -2.55
N PRO A 47 -4.61 -5.91 -1.83
CA PRO A 47 -4.37 -5.81 -0.39
C PRO A 47 -5.34 -6.67 0.44
N MET A 48 -6.56 -6.90 -0.06
CA MET A 48 -7.63 -7.56 0.67
C MET A 48 -8.60 -8.29 -0.28
N HIS A 49 -9.51 -9.07 0.28
CA HIS A 49 -10.42 -9.89 -0.51
C HIS A 49 -11.39 -9.07 -1.38
N THR A 50 -11.86 -7.90 -0.92
CA THR A 50 -12.72 -7.02 -1.74
C THR A 50 -12.00 -6.50 -2.99
N ALA A 51 -10.76 -6.08 -2.86
CA ALA A 51 -9.93 -5.68 -3.99
C ALA A 51 -9.71 -6.86 -4.97
N THR A 52 -9.52 -8.08 -4.45
CA THR A 52 -9.42 -9.29 -5.29
C THR A 52 -10.70 -9.52 -6.09
N ARG A 53 -11.88 -9.37 -5.48
CA ARG A 53 -13.17 -9.52 -6.19
C ARG A 53 -13.37 -8.46 -7.27
N LEU A 54 -13.03 -7.20 -6.99
CA LEU A 54 -13.09 -6.12 -7.98
C LEU A 54 -12.13 -6.38 -9.14
N ALA A 55 -10.90 -6.81 -8.85
CA ALA A 55 -9.91 -7.17 -9.87
C ALA A 55 -10.43 -8.30 -10.78
N ILE A 56 -10.99 -9.37 -10.21
CA ILE A 56 -11.57 -10.47 -10.99
C ILE A 56 -12.70 -9.98 -11.90
N ALA A 57 -13.56 -9.08 -11.41
CA ALA A 57 -14.66 -8.54 -12.19
C ALA A 57 -14.21 -7.69 -13.39
N VAL A 58 -13.10 -6.96 -13.27
CA VAL A 58 -12.58 -6.09 -14.34
C VAL A 58 -11.63 -6.82 -15.30
N LEU A 59 -11.06 -7.93 -14.88
CA LEU A 59 -10.03 -8.67 -15.61
C LEU A 59 -10.44 -9.06 -17.05
N PRO A 60 -11.66 -9.56 -17.34
CA PRO A 60 -12.08 -9.87 -18.71
C PRO A 60 -12.04 -8.64 -19.63
N LYS A 61 -12.36 -7.45 -19.10
CA LYS A 61 -12.29 -6.20 -19.86
C LYS A 61 -10.84 -5.83 -20.16
N ILE A 62 -9.94 -5.95 -19.19
CA ILE A 62 -8.49 -5.72 -19.36
C ILE A 62 -7.92 -6.66 -20.42
N GLN A 63 -8.21 -7.96 -20.33
CA GLN A 63 -7.72 -8.97 -21.27
C GLN A 63 -8.27 -8.76 -22.70
N LYS A 64 -9.50 -8.30 -22.83
CA LYS A 64 -10.09 -7.93 -24.14
C LYS A 64 -9.40 -6.70 -24.75
N LEU A 65 -9.03 -5.72 -23.92
CA LEU A 65 -8.34 -4.50 -24.38
C LEU A 65 -6.88 -4.77 -24.75
N ASN A 66 -6.19 -5.61 -23.98
CA ASN A 66 -4.78 -5.93 -24.18
C ASN A 66 -4.46 -7.35 -23.70
N SER A 67 -4.56 -8.31 -24.59
CA SER A 67 -4.22 -9.73 -24.32
C SER A 67 -2.71 -10.00 -24.30
N SER A 68 -1.89 -9.09 -24.84
CA SER A 68 -0.45 -9.23 -24.94
C SER A 68 0.29 -8.76 -23.70
N ALA A 69 -0.29 -7.85 -22.92
CA ALA A 69 0.32 -7.32 -21.71
C ALA A 69 0.78 -8.44 -20.75
N HIS A 70 1.87 -8.17 -20.07
CA HIS A 70 2.28 -9.00 -18.94
C HIS A 70 1.41 -8.70 -17.74
N LEU A 71 0.57 -9.66 -17.32
CA LEU A 71 -0.33 -9.50 -16.18
C LEU A 71 0.37 -9.98 -14.90
N ALA A 72 0.55 -9.06 -13.95
CA ALA A 72 1.09 -9.33 -12.63
C ALA A 72 0.08 -8.98 -11.54
N PHE A 73 0.04 -9.79 -10.49
CA PHE A 73 -0.73 -9.51 -9.28
C PHE A 73 0.22 -9.37 -8.09
N TYR A 74 -0.02 -8.37 -7.25
CA TYR A 74 0.84 -8.15 -6.08
C TYR A 74 0.06 -7.73 -4.84
N GLY A 75 0.73 -7.83 -3.69
CA GLY A 75 0.15 -7.55 -2.39
C GLY A 75 -0.28 -8.80 -1.64
N LEU A 76 -0.83 -8.59 -0.45
CA LEU A 76 -1.06 -9.65 0.53
C LEU A 76 -1.96 -10.77 0.02
N TYR A 77 -3.05 -10.41 -0.68
CA TYR A 77 -4.03 -11.38 -1.18
C TYR A 77 -3.66 -12.00 -2.53
N ALA A 78 -2.65 -11.50 -3.21
CA ALA A 78 -2.15 -12.12 -4.43
C ALA A 78 -1.60 -13.52 -4.15
N THR A 79 -0.80 -13.68 -3.09
CA THR A 79 -0.23 -14.97 -2.69
C THR A 79 -1.31 -15.95 -2.19
N VAL A 80 -2.25 -15.46 -1.39
CA VAL A 80 -3.34 -16.31 -0.84
C VAL A 80 -4.23 -16.87 -1.94
N ASN A 81 -4.37 -16.15 -3.07
CA ASN A 81 -5.21 -16.55 -4.20
C ASN A 81 -4.38 -16.97 -5.44
N LYS A 82 -3.14 -17.33 -5.26
CA LYS A 82 -2.15 -17.59 -6.32
C LYS A 82 -2.67 -18.49 -7.43
N ASP A 83 -3.14 -19.69 -7.08
CA ASP A 83 -3.57 -20.68 -8.08
C ASP A 83 -4.78 -20.18 -8.87
N HIS A 84 -5.74 -19.54 -8.20
CA HIS A 84 -6.88 -18.93 -8.84
C HIS A 84 -6.48 -17.81 -9.82
N LEU A 85 -5.57 -16.92 -9.40
CA LEU A 85 -5.07 -15.82 -10.23
C LEU A 85 -4.26 -16.33 -11.43
N ARG A 86 -3.53 -17.44 -11.28
CA ARG A 86 -2.85 -18.14 -12.39
C ARG A 86 -3.85 -18.64 -13.43
N ASN A 87 -4.93 -19.28 -12.98
CA ASN A 87 -6.00 -19.76 -13.87
C ASN A 87 -6.70 -18.62 -14.62
N LEU A 88 -6.70 -17.42 -14.07
CA LEU A 88 -7.22 -16.20 -14.70
C LEU A 88 -6.19 -15.47 -15.60
N GLY A 89 -5.03 -16.05 -15.86
CA GLY A 89 -4.02 -15.51 -16.78
C GLY A 89 -2.90 -14.71 -16.11
N GLY A 90 -2.80 -14.74 -14.78
CA GLY A 90 -1.69 -14.12 -14.06
C GLY A 90 -0.34 -14.74 -14.41
N LYS A 91 0.57 -13.96 -14.98
CA LYS A 91 1.91 -14.41 -15.39
C LYS A 91 2.95 -14.27 -14.27
N THR A 92 2.73 -13.36 -13.33
CA THR A 92 3.61 -13.16 -12.16
C THR A 92 2.77 -12.88 -10.92
N ILE A 93 3.13 -13.52 -9.82
CA ILE A 93 2.54 -13.26 -8.49
C ILE A 93 3.66 -12.73 -7.59
N ILE A 94 3.44 -11.55 -6.98
CA ILE A 94 4.44 -10.88 -6.14
C ILE A 94 3.90 -10.73 -4.72
N SER A 95 4.70 -11.07 -3.73
CA SER A 95 4.36 -10.93 -2.33
C SER A 95 5.51 -10.43 -1.46
N GLY A 96 5.18 -10.10 -0.21
CA GLY A 96 6.11 -9.47 0.71
C GLY A 96 6.33 -7.99 0.36
N GLU A 97 7.59 -7.58 0.31
CA GLU A 97 8.01 -6.24 -0.09
C GLU A 97 8.04 -6.18 -1.63
N PHE A 98 7.00 -5.62 -2.21
CA PHE A 98 6.69 -5.77 -3.63
C PHE A 98 7.33 -4.73 -4.56
N GLU A 99 7.82 -3.61 -4.05
CA GLU A 99 8.33 -2.50 -4.87
C GLU A 99 9.56 -2.92 -5.69
N ASP A 100 10.61 -3.42 -5.03
CA ASP A 100 11.80 -3.91 -5.72
C ASP A 100 11.46 -5.05 -6.68
N SER A 101 10.55 -5.94 -6.27
CA SER A 101 10.12 -7.06 -7.11
C SER A 101 9.41 -6.60 -8.39
N LEU A 102 8.61 -5.53 -8.33
CA LEU A 102 7.97 -4.91 -9.49
C LEU A 102 9.00 -4.26 -10.42
N VAL A 103 10.00 -3.57 -9.86
CA VAL A 103 11.13 -3.01 -10.63
C VAL A 103 11.91 -4.13 -11.33
N GLN A 104 12.25 -5.21 -10.63
CA GLN A 104 12.95 -6.35 -11.22
C GLN A 104 12.12 -7.01 -12.32
N LEU A 105 10.81 -7.13 -12.16
CA LEU A 105 9.91 -7.61 -13.20
C LEU A 105 9.94 -6.69 -14.42
N TYR A 106 9.79 -5.38 -14.23
CA TYR A 106 9.86 -4.39 -15.30
C TYR A 106 11.16 -4.48 -16.08
N LEU A 107 12.32 -4.48 -15.40
CA LEU A 107 13.63 -4.56 -16.04
C LEU A 107 13.82 -5.87 -16.82
N ARG A 108 13.31 -7.00 -16.32
CA ARG A 108 13.34 -8.28 -17.06
C ARG A 108 12.48 -8.24 -18.32
N LEU A 109 11.32 -7.60 -18.28
CA LEU A 109 10.45 -7.44 -19.45
C LEU A 109 11.10 -6.56 -20.52
N VAL A 110 11.69 -5.43 -20.13
CA VAL A 110 12.39 -4.51 -21.04
C VAL A 110 13.60 -5.21 -21.69
N ASN A 111 14.38 -5.95 -20.90
CA ASN A 111 15.56 -6.66 -21.37
C ASN A 111 15.25 -8.03 -22.02
N GLN A 112 13.98 -8.39 -22.17
CA GLN A 112 13.53 -9.67 -22.74
C GLN A 112 14.12 -10.93 -22.06
N THR A 113 14.49 -10.81 -20.77
CA THR A 113 15.07 -11.90 -19.96
C THR A 113 14.04 -12.57 -19.06
N PHE A 114 12.76 -12.33 -19.31
CA PHE A 114 11.68 -12.79 -18.47
C PHE A 114 11.38 -14.28 -18.64
N VAL A 115 11.18 -14.98 -17.51
CA VAL A 115 10.68 -16.35 -17.46
C VAL A 115 9.20 -16.33 -17.06
N GLN A 116 8.35 -16.94 -17.87
CA GLN A 116 6.90 -17.01 -17.58
C GLN A 116 6.61 -17.79 -16.29
N ASN A 117 5.45 -17.44 -15.68
CA ASN A 117 4.93 -18.10 -14.47
C ASN A 117 5.89 -18.03 -13.28
N SER A 118 6.54 -16.88 -13.10
CA SER A 118 7.40 -16.63 -11.94
C SER A 118 6.59 -16.17 -10.72
N ASP A 119 7.01 -16.65 -9.55
CA ASP A 119 6.59 -16.10 -8.26
C ASP A 119 7.76 -15.34 -7.67
N LEU A 120 7.52 -14.11 -7.27
CA LEU A 120 8.53 -13.26 -6.64
C LEU A 120 8.12 -12.98 -5.20
N VAL A 121 8.86 -13.54 -4.27
CA VAL A 121 8.66 -13.29 -2.83
C VAL A 121 9.89 -12.58 -2.31
N SER A 122 9.72 -11.36 -1.81
CA SER A 122 10.81 -10.61 -1.19
C SER A 122 10.46 -10.23 0.24
N LEU A 123 11.34 -10.57 1.16
CA LEU A 123 11.37 -10.09 2.54
C LEU A 123 12.73 -9.41 2.82
N LYS A 124 13.31 -8.81 1.80
CA LYS A 124 14.53 -8.02 1.93
C LYS A 124 14.19 -6.65 2.52
N ARG A 125 15.07 -6.17 3.38
CA ARG A 125 14.96 -4.79 3.86
C ARG A 125 15.13 -3.83 2.69
N GLN A 126 14.25 -2.84 2.58
CA GLN A 126 14.25 -1.82 1.54
C GLN A 126 14.57 -0.44 2.12
N ILE A 127 15.08 0.45 1.27
CA ILE A 127 15.08 1.89 1.50
C ILE A 127 13.86 2.42 0.77
N PHE A 128 12.79 2.70 1.51
CA PHE A 128 11.53 3.14 0.94
C PHE A 128 11.66 4.48 0.22
N ARG A 129 10.76 4.74 -0.71
CA ARG A 129 10.63 6.01 -1.44
C ARG A 129 9.35 6.71 -1.01
N VAL A 130 9.34 8.01 -1.11
CA VAL A 130 8.11 8.79 -0.90
C VAL A 130 7.10 8.38 -1.97
N PRO A 131 5.89 7.92 -1.61
CA PRO A 131 4.88 7.48 -2.57
C PRO A 131 4.51 8.58 -3.56
N LYS A 132 4.26 8.22 -4.81
CA LYS A 132 3.75 9.16 -5.83
C LYS A 132 2.24 9.19 -5.79
N ARG A 133 1.68 10.21 -5.19
CA ARG A 133 0.24 10.36 -5.02
C ARG A 133 -0.45 11.16 -6.10
N SER A 134 0.32 11.94 -6.85
CA SER A 134 -0.18 12.87 -7.88
C SER A 134 -0.98 12.21 -9.00
N ASP A 135 -0.74 10.93 -9.27
CA ASP A 135 -1.37 10.20 -10.37
C ASP A 135 -2.66 9.48 -9.93
N LEU A 136 -3.01 9.58 -8.66
CA LEU A 136 -4.24 9.01 -8.12
C LEU A 136 -5.32 10.09 -7.96
N PRO A 137 -6.61 9.72 -7.99
CA PRO A 137 -7.70 10.64 -7.71
C PRO A 137 -7.50 11.40 -6.41
N ASN A 138 -8.00 12.65 -6.36
CA ASN A 138 -7.90 13.52 -5.19
C ASN A 138 -8.51 12.85 -3.95
N LEU A 139 -7.96 13.13 -2.75
CA LEU A 139 -8.41 12.57 -1.47
C LEU A 139 -9.91 12.75 -1.20
N ASN A 140 -10.55 13.77 -1.79
CA ASN A 140 -11.99 13.97 -1.69
C ASN A 140 -12.86 12.86 -2.30
N HIS A 141 -12.30 12.03 -3.18
CA HIS A 141 -12.98 10.87 -3.77
C HIS A 141 -12.98 9.64 -2.85
N TYR A 142 -12.24 9.68 -1.75
CA TYR A 142 -12.09 8.57 -0.82
C TYR A 142 -12.92 8.73 0.45
N ALA A 143 -12.81 7.75 1.35
CA ALA A 143 -13.55 7.74 2.61
C ALA A 143 -13.19 8.96 3.47
N LYS A 144 -14.21 9.51 4.13
CA LYS A 144 -14.07 10.63 5.06
C LYS A 144 -14.37 10.15 6.47
N LEU A 145 -13.69 10.73 7.45
CA LEU A 145 -13.99 10.51 8.86
C LEU A 145 -15.20 11.35 9.26
N LYS A 146 -16.24 10.70 9.78
CA LYS A 146 -17.39 11.39 10.38
C LYS A 146 -17.06 11.70 11.83
N THR A 147 -16.87 12.97 12.12
CA THR A 147 -16.84 13.46 13.50
C THR A 147 -18.29 13.61 13.98
N GLY A 148 -18.61 13.42 15.28
CA GLY A 148 -19.98 13.48 15.81
C GLY A 148 -20.70 14.84 15.63
N LYS A 149 -20.03 15.84 15.05
CA LYS A 149 -20.56 17.06 14.45
C LYS A 149 -20.88 16.74 12.99
N ALA A 150 -21.94 17.25 12.41
CA ALA A 150 -22.42 16.96 11.04
C ALA A 150 -21.36 17.11 9.90
N GLN A 151 -20.10 17.31 10.22
CA GLN A 151 -18.99 17.55 9.33
C GLN A 151 -18.16 16.26 9.15
N SER A 152 -17.85 15.93 7.90
CA SER A 152 -16.91 14.89 7.54
C SER A 152 -15.60 15.50 7.06
N ILE A 153 -14.47 15.00 7.58
CA ILE A 153 -13.13 15.49 7.28
C ILE A 153 -12.40 14.57 6.31
N VAL A 154 -11.48 15.13 5.55
CA VAL A 154 -10.69 14.41 4.55
C VAL A 154 -9.59 13.61 5.26
N VAL A 155 -9.46 12.33 4.87
CA VAL A 155 -8.53 11.40 5.51
C VAL A 155 -7.42 11.02 4.54
N GLY A 156 -6.16 11.19 4.98
CA GLY A 156 -4.99 10.60 4.37
C GLY A 156 -4.70 9.20 4.92
N TYR A 157 -3.78 8.48 4.29
CA TYR A 157 -3.36 7.14 4.70
C TYR A 157 -1.87 6.94 4.46
N THR A 158 -1.15 6.44 5.45
CA THR A 158 0.27 6.11 5.32
C THR A 158 0.62 4.85 6.11
N GLU A 159 1.84 4.35 5.95
CA GLU A 159 2.36 3.18 6.66
C GLU A 159 3.70 3.52 7.32
N GLY A 160 3.77 3.38 8.65
CA GLY A 160 5.02 3.51 9.41
C GLY A 160 5.81 2.21 9.49
N THR A 161 5.11 1.06 9.37
CA THR A 161 5.71 -0.28 9.32
C THR A 161 4.93 -1.20 8.38
N ARG A 162 5.59 -2.22 7.86
CA ARG A 162 4.99 -3.31 7.06
C ARG A 162 5.25 -4.66 7.68
N GLY A 163 4.30 -5.59 7.50
CA GLY A 163 4.34 -6.89 8.16
C GLY A 163 4.01 -6.79 9.64
N CYS A 164 4.14 -7.88 10.38
CA CYS A 164 3.79 -7.93 11.79
C CYS A 164 4.65 -8.96 12.50
N LYS A 165 5.13 -8.62 13.71
CA LYS A 165 5.93 -9.55 14.55
C LYS A 165 5.11 -10.68 15.16
N HIS A 166 3.78 -10.57 15.14
CA HIS A 166 2.89 -11.60 15.68
C HIS A 166 2.58 -12.68 14.64
N ILE A 167 2.30 -13.88 15.14
CA ILE A 167 1.95 -15.07 14.34
C ILE A 167 0.52 -15.54 14.64
N CYS A 168 -0.44 -14.62 14.53
CA CYS A 168 -1.85 -14.91 14.77
C CYS A 168 -2.40 -15.88 13.71
N ARG A 169 -3.06 -16.97 14.13
CA ARG A 169 -3.50 -18.07 13.26
C ARG A 169 -4.45 -17.67 12.13
N HIS A 170 -5.26 -16.63 12.33
CA HIS A 170 -6.27 -16.16 11.37
C HIS A 170 -5.77 -15.03 10.45
N CYS A 171 -4.53 -14.56 10.62
CA CYS A 171 -4.03 -13.37 9.98
C CYS A 171 -3.35 -13.69 8.64
N PRO A 172 -3.76 -13.06 7.51
CA PRO A 172 -3.17 -13.31 6.19
C PRO A 172 -1.74 -12.76 6.04
N ILE A 173 -1.25 -11.97 7.00
CA ILE A 173 0.12 -11.45 7.02
C ILE A 173 1.12 -12.55 7.37
N VAL A 174 0.72 -13.46 8.25
CA VAL A 174 1.63 -14.49 8.80
C VAL A 174 2.22 -15.42 7.73
N PRO A 175 1.46 -15.95 6.77
CA PRO A 175 2.01 -16.81 5.72
C PRO A 175 3.05 -16.13 4.82
N ILE A 176 3.10 -14.80 4.83
CA ILE A 176 4.03 -14.02 3.99
C ILE A 176 5.21 -13.52 4.81
N TYR A 177 4.94 -12.84 5.92
CA TYR A 177 5.97 -12.18 6.72
C TYR A 177 6.59 -13.06 7.82
N HIS A 178 5.95 -14.18 8.21
CA HIS A 178 6.46 -15.14 9.19
C HIS A 178 6.97 -14.50 10.50
N GLY A 179 6.22 -13.53 11.04
CA GLY A 179 6.61 -12.80 12.24
C GLY A 179 7.67 -11.71 12.03
N ARG A 180 7.95 -11.34 10.79
CA ARG A 180 8.85 -10.22 10.46
C ARG A 180 8.05 -8.95 10.23
N PHE A 181 8.69 -7.81 10.51
CA PHE A 181 8.18 -6.51 10.10
C PHE A 181 9.34 -5.60 9.67
N PHE A 182 9.03 -4.60 8.88
CA PHE A 182 9.98 -3.64 8.34
C PHE A 182 9.53 -2.23 8.72
N VAL A 183 10.47 -1.42 9.15
CA VAL A 183 10.24 -0.01 9.51
C VAL A 183 10.43 0.84 8.26
N VAL A 184 9.46 1.67 7.94
CA VAL A 184 9.59 2.73 6.95
C VAL A 184 10.36 3.88 7.59
N GLN A 185 11.30 4.48 6.85
CA GLN A 185 12.10 5.59 7.34
C GLN A 185 11.19 6.77 7.74
N PRO A 186 11.38 7.38 8.91
CA PRO A 186 10.54 8.49 9.38
C PRO A 186 10.44 9.64 8.37
N GLU A 187 11.53 9.93 7.67
CA GLU A 187 11.61 11.00 6.66
C GLU A 187 10.68 10.72 5.48
N VAL A 188 10.55 9.46 5.08
CA VAL A 188 9.65 9.02 4.00
C VAL A 188 8.20 9.14 4.44
N VAL A 189 7.88 8.68 5.65
CA VAL A 189 6.53 8.78 6.22
C VAL A 189 6.10 10.24 6.36
N MET A 190 6.96 11.10 6.92
CA MET A 190 6.67 12.53 7.08
C MET A 190 6.52 13.24 5.73
N ALA A 191 7.34 12.92 4.74
CA ALA A 191 7.21 13.46 3.40
C ALA A 191 5.89 13.02 2.73
N ASP A 192 5.46 11.77 2.94
CA ASP A 192 4.16 11.28 2.47
C ASP A 192 2.99 11.99 3.16
N ILE A 193 3.09 12.26 4.46
CA ILE A 193 2.08 13.02 5.20
C ILE A 193 1.99 14.46 4.68
N ARG A 194 3.12 15.15 4.45
CA ARG A 194 3.14 16.53 3.94
C ARG A 194 2.37 16.66 2.63
N GLN A 195 2.64 15.80 1.65
CA GLN A 195 1.92 15.87 0.36
C GLN A 195 0.42 15.59 0.52
N GLN A 196 0.00 14.80 1.50
CA GLN A 196 -1.43 14.54 1.76
C GLN A 196 -2.09 15.71 2.49
N VAL A 197 -1.39 16.38 3.41
CA VAL A 197 -1.86 17.62 4.06
C VAL A 197 -1.98 18.75 3.02
N GLU A 198 -1.02 18.90 2.13
CA GLU A 198 -1.08 19.83 0.99
C GLU A 198 -2.27 19.52 0.06
N ALA A 199 -2.64 18.23 -0.07
CA ALA A 199 -3.83 17.80 -0.80
C ALA A 199 -5.14 17.90 0.00
N GLY A 200 -5.11 18.46 1.21
CA GLY A 200 -6.27 18.77 2.04
C GLY A 200 -6.63 17.70 3.08
N ALA A 201 -5.73 16.79 3.44
CA ALA A 201 -5.97 15.86 4.54
C ALA A 201 -6.01 16.60 5.89
N GLU A 202 -7.05 16.31 6.68
CA GLU A 202 -7.28 16.84 8.03
C GLU A 202 -7.11 15.75 9.11
N HIS A 203 -6.91 14.51 8.68
CA HIS A 203 -6.68 13.34 9.51
C HIS A 203 -5.80 12.33 8.78
N ILE A 204 -4.95 11.61 9.50
CA ILE A 204 -4.10 10.54 8.93
C ILE A 204 -4.41 9.20 9.57
N THR A 205 -4.77 8.21 8.78
CA THR A 205 -4.84 6.81 9.21
C THR A 205 -3.49 6.14 9.00
N PHE A 206 -2.88 5.61 10.06
CA PHE A 206 -1.72 4.74 9.96
C PHE A 206 -2.18 3.31 9.68
N GLY A 207 -1.87 2.81 8.47
CA GLY A 207 -2.30 1.50 7.98
C GLY A 207 -1.45 0.32 8.44
N ASP A 208 -0.61 0.53 9.44
CA ASP A 208 0.20 -0.51 10.05
C ASP A 208 -0.66 -1.66 10.57
N PRO A 209 -0.30 -2.93 10.33
CA PRO A 209 -1.03 -4.07 10.91
C PRO A 209 -1.05 -4.07 12.44
N ASP A 210 -0.02 -3.50 13.04
CA ASP A 210 0.10 -3.18 14.45
C ASP A 210 1.11 -2.04 14.61
N PHE A 211 0.65 -0.85 14.92
CA PHE A 211 1.49 0.34 15.02
C PHE A 211 2.59 0.21 16.09
N PHE A 212 2.35 -0.63 17.11
CA PHE A 212 3.34 -0.96 18.13
C PHE A 212 4.17 -2.22 17.82
N ASN A 213 4.30 -2.63 16.56
CA ASN A 213 5.36 -3.55 16.16
C ASN A 213 6.74 -3.05 16.62
N GLY A 214 6.98 -1.73 16.46
CA GLY A 214 8.15 -1.01 16.94
C GLY A 214 7.78 0.21 17.79
N PRO A 215 7.44 0.05 19.10
CA PRO A 215 6.87 1.15 19.89
C PRO A 215 7.78 2.37 20.00
N GLY A 216 9.10 2.18 20.01
CA GLY A 216 10.06 3.30 20.00
C GLY A 216 10.09 4.06 18.67
N HIS A 217 9.86 3.39 17.55
CA HIS A 217 9.71 4.03 16.24
C HIS A 217 8.40 4.79 16.17
N ALA A 218 7.29 4.14 16.55
CA ALA A 218 5.96 4.72 16.54
C ALA A 218 5.90 6.06 17.33
N ILE A 219 6.44 6.08 18.56
CA ILE A 219 6.45 7.30 19.39
C ILE A 219 7.27 8.40 18.75
N ARG A 220 8.48 8.13 18.28
CA ARG A 220 9.29 9.17 17.61
C ARG A 220 8.62 9.73 16.37
N LEU A 221 7.95 8.87 15.59
CA LEU A 221 7.22 9.29 14.40
C LEU A 221 6.07 10.23 14.77
N ILE A 222 5.25 9.86 15.75
CA ILE A 222 4.11 10.67 16.18
C ILE A 222 4.55 11.98 16.85
N GLU A 223 5.65 11.98 17.59
CA GLU A 223 6.20 13.22 18.15
C GLU A 223 6.66 14.19 17.03
N SER A 224 7.35 13.67 16.01
CA SER A 224 7.72 14.48 14.84
C SER A 224 6.49 14.97 14.08
N PHE A 225 5.48 14.11 13.92
CA PHE A 225 4.21 14.45 13.30
C PHE A 225 3.49 15.58 14.05
N HIS A 226 3.37 15.47 15.36
CA HIS A 226 2.68 16.48 16.19
C HIS A 226 3.42 17.82 16.24
N VAL A 227 4.75 17.80 16.26
CA VAL A 227 5.56 19.04 16.20
C VAL A 227 5.30 19.80 14.89
N GLU A 228 5.22 19.08 13.76
CA GLU A 228 5.02 19.70 12.46
C GLU A 228 3.53 20.04 12.19
N PHE A 229 2.61 19.20 12.65
CA PHE A 229 1.17 19.32 12.42
C PHE A 229 0.37 19.24 13.72
N PRO A 230 0.43 20.23 14.61
CA PRO A 230 -0.16 20.15 15.96
C PRO A 230 -1.69 20.05 15.99
N ASN A 231 -2.37 20.39 14.90
CA ASN A 231 -3.83 20.33 14.76
C ASN A 231 -4.33 19.15 13.94
N LEU A 232 -3.41 18.36 13.38
CA LEU A 232 -3.76 17.19 12.56
C LEU A 232 -3.98 15.99 13.48
N THR A 233 -5.12 15.34 13.33
CA THR A 233 -5.44 14.13 14.11
C THR A 233 -5.00 12.87 13.37
N TYR A 234 -4.90 11.75 14.10
CA TYR A 234 -4.58 10.47 13.50
C TYR A 234 -5.28 9.31 14.20
N ASP A 235 -5.37 8.18 13.52
CA ASP A 235 -5.70 6.89 14.11
C ASP A 235 -4.70 5.79 13.72
N ALA A 236 -4.59 4.77 14.55
CA ALA A 236 -3.72 3.63 14.33
C ALA A 236 -4.30 2.35 14.94
N THR A 237 -4.06 1.22 14.29
CA THR A 237 -4.40 -0.09 14.86
C THR A 237 -3.29 -0.56 15.78
N ILE A 238 -3.63 -0.87 17.03
CA ILE A 238 -2.68 -1.40 18.01
C ILE A 238 -3.28 -2.65 18.67
N LYS A 239 -2.49 -3.72 18.76
CA LYS A 239 -2.89 -4.94 19.45
C LYS A 239 -3.08 -4.67 20.94
N VAL A 240 -4.16 -5.19 21.53
CA VAL A 240 -4.50 -5.00 22.95
C VAL A 240 -3.35 -5.38 23.88
N GLU A 241 -2.63 -6.44 23.56
CA GLU A 241 -1.44 -6.88 24.32
C GLU A 241 -0.36 -5.78 24.38
N HIS A 242 -0.15 -5.05 23.29
CA HIS A 242 0.78 -3.92 23.24
C HIS A 242 0.27 -2.70 24.01
N LEU A 243 -1.05 -2.44 23.98
CA LEU A 243 -1.65 -1.39 24.79
C LEU A 243 -1.42 -1.64 26.28
N LEU A 244 -1.58 -2.89 26.73
CA LEU A 244 -1.37 -3.27 28.12
C LEU A 244 0.11 -3.22 28.53
N ALA A 245 1.03 -3.65 27.63
CA ALA A 245 2.46 -3.68 27.88
C ALA A 245 3.13 -2.29 27.87
N HIS A 246 2.54 -1.31 27.18
CA HIS A 246 3.13 0.01 26.94
C HIS A 246 2.22 1.15 27.36
N ARG A 247 1.57 1.05 28.53
CA ARG A 247 0.63 2.05 29.06
C ARG A 247 1.24 3.44 29.20
N ASP A 248 2.52 3.54 29.51
CA ASP A 248 3.29 4.78 29.57
C ASP A 248 3.33 5.50 28.22
N LYS A 249 3.42 4.76 27.12
CA LYS A 249 3.46 5.31 25.76
C LYS A 249 2.10 5.75 25.25
N LEU A 250 1.02 5.14 25.75
CA LEU A 250 -0.35 5.51 25.37
C LEU A 250 -0.69 6.95 25.76
N ARG A 251 -0.21 7.42 26.91
CA ARG A 251 -0.40 8.81 27.33
C ARG A 251 0.21 9.76 26.31
N ARG A 252 1.43 9.47 25.83
CA ARG A 252 2.10 10.27 24.81
C ARG A 252 1.33 10.28 23.49
N LEU A 253 0.77 9.13 23.06
CA LEU A 253 -0.08 9.11 21.87
C LEU A 253 -1.33 9.98 22.05
N ALA A 254 -1.98 9.93 23.20
CA ALA A 254 -3.18 10.72 23.48
C ALA A 254 -2.91 12.25 23.58
N GLU A 255 -1.68 12.63 23.91
CA GLU A 255 -1.25 14.04 24.00
C GLU A 255 -0.88 14.61 22.61
N THR A 256 -0.74 13.78 21.59
CA THR A 256 -0.28 14.16 20.24
C THR A 256 -1.35 14.15 19.15
N GLY A 257 -2.62 13.87 19.48
CA GLY A 257 -3.71 14.00 18.53
C GLY A 257 -4.71 12.86 18.46
#